data_ed5717bf19dd3eb6208c24499294b302
#
_entry.id   ed5717bf19dd3eb6208c24499294b302
#
_cell.length_a   1.000
_cell.length_b   1.000
_cell.length_c   1.000
_cell.angle_alpha   90.00
_cell.angle_beta   90.00
_cell.angle_gamma   90.00
#
_symmetry.space_group_name_H-M   'P 1'
#
loop_
_entity.id
_entity.type
_entity.pdbx_description
1 polymer ?
#
loop_
_entity_poly.entity_id
_entity_poly.type
_entity_poly.pdbx_seq_one_letter_code
_entity_poly.pdbx_strand_id
1 'polypeptide(L)'
;MKLKKSLGQNFLKDIFFLDKIIASSQIDKTKEVIEIGPGDGALTELILQNSKHLRVFEIDERFSALLNKKYVNTNIKVFNEDFLDVDLNGIAIDQNIIMGNLPYNVSSQIIIKIIESNLRYQHCIFLIQKELANRFINSSKSSKISIQSQMFCNIEALFDIPPEAFDPAPKVNSTLIKITPHDKYKKYIQSYSSFKKILNICFTNPRKKISTALKNINVDTSQFSFDINCRAEELEINDYFEILVQYESQI
;
A
#
# COMPACT_ATOMS: atom_id res chain seq x y z
N MET A 1 14.47 -0.08 24.43
CA MET A 1 15.33 0.69 23.46
C MET A 1 14.77 2.09 23.29
N LYS A 2 15.61 3.13 23.09
CA LYS A 2 15.12 4.49 22.80
C LYS A 2 14.61 4.55 21.36
N LEU A 3 13.36 4.98 21.16
CA LEU A 3 12.72 5.05 19.85
C LEU A 3 13.31 6.16 18.99
N LYS A 4 13.44 5.93 17.69
CA LYS A 4 13.86 6.93 16.71
C LYS A 4 12.62 7.60 16.11
N LYS A 5 12.33 8.84 16.50
CA LYS A 5 11.19 9.62 15.95
C LYS A 5 11.23 9.75 14.43
N SER A 6 12.44 9.80 13.84
CA SER A 6 12.64 9.86 12.38
C SER A 6 12.11 8.62 11.64
N LEU A 7 12.00 7.48 12.31
CA LEU A 7 11.49 6.22 11.73
C LEU A 7 9.99 6.02 11.95
N GLY A 8 9.29 6.96 12.60
CA GLY A 8 7.83 6.88 12.78
C GLY A 8 7.36 5.67 13.58
N GLN A 9 8.16 5.22 14.55
CA GLN A 9 7.93 3.98 15.31
C GLN A 9 6.76 4.13 16.28
N ASN A 10 5.65 3.42 16.03
CA ASN A 10 4.50 3.22 16.93
C ASN A 10 4.22 1.71 16.96
N PHE A 11 4.48 1.05 18.08
CA PHE A 11 4.34 -0.40 18.20
C PHE A 11 2.95 -0.77 18.69
N LEU A 12 2.26 -1.61 17.94
CA LEU A 12 0.99 -2.18 18.38
C LEU A 12 1.26 -3.13 19.55
N LYS A 13 0.61 -2.90 20.70
CA LYS A 13 0.80 -3.65 21.93
C LYS A 13 -0.45 -4.39 22.39
N ASP A 14 -1.61 -3.94 21.96
CA ASP A 14 -2.87 -4.56 22.34
C ASP A 14 -3.02 -5.93 21.67
N ILE A 15 -3.05 -6.97 22.51
CA ILE A 15 -3.13 -8.38 22.09
C ILE A 15 -4.43 -8.64 21.31
N PHE A 16 -5.55 -8.04 21.72
CA PHE A 16 -6.82 -8.20 21.01
C PHE A 16 -6.71 -7.78 19.53
N PHE A 17 -6.07 -6.65 19.25
CA PHE A 17 -5.88 -6.19 17.88
C PHE A 17 -4.84 -7.00 17.12
N LEU A 18 -3.77 -7.44 17.77
CA LEU A 18 -2.78 -8.34 17.17
C LEU A 18 -3.44 -9.65 16.70
N ASP A 19 -4.24 -10.29 17.55
CA ASP A 19 -4.97 -11.52 17.22
C ASP A 19 -5.98 -11.28 16.10
N LYS A 20 -6.68 -10.13 16.13
CA LYS A 20 -7.65 -9.75 15.10
C LYS A 20 -6.99 -9.52 13.74
N ILE A 21 -5.77 -8.95 13.69
CA ILE A 21 -4.97 -8.81 12.47
C ILE A 21 -4.63 -10.19 11.90
N ILE A 22 -4.15 -11.10 12.75
CA ILE A 22 -3.80 -12.47 12.32
C ILE A 22 -5.03 -13.20 11.78
N ALA A 23 -6.16 -13.14 12.47
CA ALA A 23 -7.40 -13.75 11.99
C ALA A 23 -7.85 -13.20 10.63
N SER A 24 -7.68 -11.89 10.41
CA SER A 24 -8.04 -11.22 9.14
C SER A 24 -7.05 -11.51 8.01
N SER A 25 -5.81 -11.91 8.33
CA SER A 25 -4.76 -12.11 7.34
C SER A 25 -4.89 -13.41 6.54
N GLN A 26 -5.69 -14.36 7.03
CA GLN A 26 -5.85 -15.69 6.40
C GLN A 26 -4.52 -16.45 6.20
N ILE A 27 -3.52 -16.17 7.05
CA ILE A 27 -2.26 -16.92 7.06
C ILE A 27 -2.49 -18.32 7.65
N ASP A 28 -1.74 -19.29 7.13
CA ASP A 28 -1.70 -20.66 7.65
C ASP A 28 -0.30 -21.28 7.42
N LYS A 29 -0.09 -22.48 7.93
CA LYS A 29 1.19 -23.20 7.86
C LYS A 29 1.65 -23.57 6.44
N THR A 30 0.87 -23.28 5.42
CA THR A 30 1.27 -23.47 4.00
C THR A 30 1.80 -22.18 3.38
N LYS A 31 1.56 -21.02 3.99
CA LYS A 31 1.86 -19.69 3.44
C LYS A 31 3.25 -19.22 3.80
N GLU A 32 3.88 -18.55 2.85
CA GLU A 32 5.06 -17.73 3.09
C GLU A 32 4.63 -16.29 3.30
N VAL A 33 5.20 -15.64 4.30
CA VAL A 33 4.83 -14.27 4.68
C VAL A 33 6.04 -13.35 4.57
N ILE A 34 5.80 -12.15 4.07
CA ILE A 34 6.76 -11.04 4.13
C ILE A 34 6.21 -10.02 5.13
N GLU A 35 6.97 -9.72 6.17
CA GLU A 35 6.65 -8.65 7.11
C GLU A 35 7.55 -7.44 6.87
N ILE A 36 6.94 -6.26 6.80
CA ILE A 36 7.64 -4.99 6.58
C ILE A 36 7.56 -4.17 7.87
N GLY A 37 8.72 -3.79 8.42
CA GLY A 37 8.82 -2.99 9.62
C GLY A 37 8.32 -3.71 10.87
N PRO A 38 8.89 -4.88 11.24
CA PRO A 38 8.48 -5.68 12.39
C PRO A 38 8.66 -4.95 13.73
N GLY A 39 9.60 -3.99 13.78
CA GLY A 39 9.96 -3.30 15.01
C GLY A 39 10.41 -4.26 16.11
N ASP A 40 9.74 -4.22 17.25
CA ASP A 40 10.07 -5.09 18.39
C ASP A 40 9.55 -6.53 18.28
N GLY A 41 8.85 -6.86 17.18
CA GLY A 41 8.45 -8.21 16.83
C GLY A 41 7.12 -8.68 17.44
N ALA A 42 6.24 -7.79 17.88
CA ALA A 42 4.95 -8.18 18.44
C ALA A 42 4.07 -8.93 17.41
N LEU A 43 3.97 -8.40 16.18
CA LEU A 43 3.25 -9.06 15.10
C LEU A 43 4.07 -10.24 14.53
N THR A 44 5.39 -10.09 14.42
CA THR A 44 6.33 -11.12 13.94
C THR A 44 6.13 -12.47 14.62
N GLU A 45 5.98 -12.46 15.95
CA GLU A 45 5.80 -13.69 16.74
C GLU A 45 4.56 -14.46 16.33
N LEU A 46 3.44 -13.75 16.18
CA LEU A 46 2.17 -14.36 15.79
C LEU A 46 2.19 -14.83 14.33
N ILE A 47 2.81 -14.05 13.41
CA ILE A 47 3.00 -14.47 12.02
C ILE A 47 3.82 -15.76 11.97
N LEU A 48 4.95 -15.82 12.67
CA LEU A 48 5.85 -16.98 12.69
C LEU A 48 5.14 -18.24 13.21
N GLN A 49 4.29 -18.09 14.22
CA GLN A 49 3.48 -19.19 14.77
C GLN A 49 2.44 -19.71 13.78
N ASN A 50 2.00 -18.91 12.81
CA ASN A 50 0.92 -19.24 11.89
C ASN A 50 1.35 -19.40 10.43
N SER A 51 2.62 -19.13 10.07
CA SER A 51 3.13 -19.25 8.70
C SER A 51 4.11 -20.43 8.52
N LYS A 52 4.40 -20.76 7.27
CA LYS A 52 5.42 -21.76 6.90
C LYS A 52 6.82 -21.16 7.00
N HIS A 53 7.02 -20.01 6.38
CA HIS A 53 8.26 -19.23 6.40
C HIS A 53 7.93 -17.75 6.54
N LEU A 54 8.80 -17.01 7.22
CA LEU A 54 8.68 -15.58 7.41
C LEU A 54 9.95 -14.87 6.95
N ARG A 55 9.80 -13.90 6.05
CA ARG A 55 10.85 -12.96 5.67
C ARG A 55 10.52 -11.60 6.25
N VAL A 56 11.49 -10.96 6.87
CA VAL A 56 11.29 -9.72 7.62
C VAL A 56 12.25 -8.66 7.12
N PHE A 57 11.76 -7.48 6.79
CA PHE A 57 12.57 -6.33 6.36
C PHE A 57 12.50 -5.24 7.43
N GLU A 58 13.64 -4.92 8.06
CA GLU A 58 13.75 -3.94 9.14
C GLU A 58 14.93 -3.00 8.90
N ILE A 59 14.64 -1.71 8.81
CA ILE A 59 15.66 -0.68 8.57
C ILE A 59 16.49 -0.35 9.82
N ASP A 60 15.91 -0.53 11.03
CA ASP A 60 16.63 -0.27 12.28
C ASP A 60 17.46 -1.49 12.68
N GLU A 61 18.79 -1.37 12.54
CA GLU A 61 19.75 -2.42 12.87
C GLU A 61 19.55 -3.01 14.29
N ARG A 62 19.13 -2.18 15.25
CA ARG A 62 18.90 -2.61 16.63
C ARG A 62 17.76 -3.62 16.75
N PHE A 63 16.67 -3.41 15.99
CA PHE A 63 15.55 -4.35 15.96
C PHE A 63 15.87 -5.56 15.09
N SER A 64 16.56 -5.38 13.97
CA SER A 64 17.05 -6.50 13.16
C SER A 64 17.93 -7.45 13.98
N ALA A 65 18.89 -6.91 14.74
CA ALA A 65 19.74 -7.71 15.64
C ALA A 65 18.94 -8.39 16.77
N LEU A 66 17.93 -7.68 17.34
CA LEU A 66 17.03 -8.25 18.35
C LEU A 66 16.26 -9.46 17.81
N LEU A 67 15.66 -9.32 16.61
CA LEU A 67 14.86 -10.38 15.97
C LEU A 67 15.74 -11.58 15.61
N ASN A 68 16.92 -11.36 15.05
CA ASN A 68 17.88 -12.42 14.76
C ASN A 68 18.27 -13.20 16.02
N LYS A 69 18.46 -12.52 17.16
CA LYS A 69 18.77 -13.16 18.44
C LYS A 69 17.55 -13.90 19.03
N LYS A 70 16.35 -13.29 18.94
CA LYS A 70 15.12 -13.85 19.54
C LYS A 70 14.66 -15.12 18.83
N TYR A 71 14.81 -15.17 17.51
CA TYR A 71 14.22 -16.23 16.68
C TYR A 71 15.26 -17.18 16.05
N VAL A 72 16.39 -17.40 16.74
CA VAL A 72 17.40 -18.41 16.34
C VAL A 72 16.73 -19.78 16.18
N ASN A 73 17.11 -20.50 15.11
CA ASN A 73 16.59 -21.85 14.80
C ASN A 73 15.07 -21.90 14.49
N THR A 74 14.49 -20.83 14.02
CA THR A 74 13.11 -20.79 13.52
C THR A 74 13.06 -20.51 12.01
N ASN A 75 11.88 -20.61 11.40
CA ASN A 75 11.68 -20.40 9.96
C ASN A 75 11.57 -18.90 9.58
N ILE A 76 12.37 -18.05 10.22
CA ILE A 76 12.45 -16.62 9.91
C ILE A 76 13.76 -16.28 9.22
N LYS A 77 13.69 -15.34 8.28
CA LYS A 77 14.87 -14.68 7.71
C LYS A 77 14.72 -13.18 7.85
N VAL A 78 15.64 -12.55 8.58
CA VAL A 78 15.64 -11.11 8.85
C VAL A 78 16.64 -10.43 7.93
N PHE A 79 16.18 -9.41 7.20
CA PHE A 79 16.99 -8.54 6.35
C PHE A 79 17.06 -7.16 7.01
N ASN A 80 18.28 -6.67 7.24
CA ASN A 80 18.48 -5.31 7.73
C ASN A 80 18.61 -4.37 6.53
N GLU A 81 17.49 -3.99 5.95
CA GLU A 81 17.39 -3.22 4.70
C GLU A 81 16.19 -2.26 4.75
N ASP A 82 16.32 -1.10 4.08
CA ASP A 82 15.15 -0.28 3.78
C ASP A 82 14.32 -0.98 2.70
N PHE A 83 13.06 -1.31 3.00
CA PHE A 83 12.17 -1.96 2.03
C PHE A 83 11.98 -1.13 0.75
N LEU A 84 12.15 0.19 0.81
CA LEU A 84 12.08 1.04 -0.38
C LEU A 84 13.25 0.81 -1.34
N ASP A 85 14.38 0.28 -0.88
CA ASP A 85 15.56 -0.02 -1.70
C ASP A 85 15.60 -1.47 -2.18
N VAL A 86 14.75 -2.36 -1.63
CA VAL A 86 14.73 -3.79 -2.01
C VAL A 86 14.29 -3.97 -3.47
N ASP A 87 15.03 -4.78 -4.24
CA ASP A 87 14.58 -5.23 -5.56
C ASP A 87 13.50 -6.32 -5.42
N LEU A 88 12.24 -5.95 -5.67
CA LEU A 88 11.12 -6.86 -5.55
C LEU A 88 11.07 -7.93 -6.66
N ASN A 89 11.76 -7.72 -7.80
CA ASN A 89 11.82 -8.72 -8.87
C ASN A 89 12.66 -9.95 -8.46
N GLY A 90 13.60 -9.78 -7.54
CA GLY A 90 14.41 -10.87 -6.96
C GLY A 90 13.68 -11.69 -5.90
N ILE A 91 12.49 -11.28 -5.46
CA ILE A 91 11.70 -12.00 -4.47
C ILE A 91 10.81 -13.01 -5.21
N ALA A 92 11.40 -14.15 -5.60
CA ALA A 92 10.68 -15.25 -6.25
C ALA A 92 9.91 -16.05 -5.21
N ILE A 93 8.60 -15.78 -5.03
CA ILE A 93 7.71 -16.65 -4.27
C ILE A 93 6.28 -16.49 -4.81
N ASP A 94 5.68 -17.60 -5.24
CA ASP A 94 4.26 -17.66 -5.57
C ASP A 94 3.43 -17.71 -4.26
N GLN A 95 2.37 -16.90 -4.18
CA GLN A 95 1.38 -16.91 -3.09
C GLN A 95 1.83 -16.30 -1.75
N ASN A 96 2.72 -15.30 -1.76
CA ASN A 96 3.04 -14.55 -0.54
C ASN A 96 1.85 -13.77 0.00
N ILE A 97 1.77 -13.70 1.31
CA ILE A 97 1.02 -12.68 2.03
C ILE A 97 2.01 -11.64 2.53
N ILE A 98 1.74 -10.36 2.30
CA ILE A 98 2.61 -9.28 2.75
C ILE A 98 1.90 -8.56 3.88
N MET A 99 2.58 -8.39 5.01
CA MET A 99 1.99 -7.81 6.21
C MET A 99 2.89 -6.73 6.80
N GLY A 100 2.31 -5.85 7.61
CA GLY A 100 3.10 -4.90 8.38
C GLY A 100 2.27 -3.83 9.05
N ASN A 101 2.77 -3.37 10.19
CA ASN A 101 2.40 -2.10 10.80
C ASN A 101 3.32 -1.03 10.22
N LEU A 102 2.92 -0.43 9.09
CA LEU A 102 3.80 0.41 8.30
C LEU A 102 4.11 1.75 8.97
N PRO A 103 5.38 2.23 8.96
CA PRO A 103 5.73 3.56 9.42
C PRO A 103 4.94 4.62 8.64
N TYR A 104 4.27 5.55 9.34
CA TYR A 104 3.31 6.48 8.74
C TYR A 104 3.92 7.42 7.69
N ASN A 105 5.19 7.77 7.83
CA ASN A 105 5.89 8.69 6.93
C ASN A 105 6.21 8.07 5.56
N VAL A 106 6.27 6.74 5.44
CA VAL A 106 6.66 6.04 4.21
C VAL A 106 5.61 5.02 3.72
N SER A 107 4.52 4.81 4.46
CA SER A 107 3.52 3.78 4.16
C SER A 107 2.94 3.90 2.75
N SER A 108 2.64 5.11 2.26
CA SER A 108 2.14 5.29 0.89
C SER A 108 3.17 4.88 -0.16
N GLN A 109 4.47 5.16 0.07
CA GLN A 109 5.55 4.81 -0.86
C GLN A 109 5.74 3.29 -0.91
N ILE A 110 5.70 2.62 0.25
CA ILE A 110 5.81 1.16 0.36
C ILE A 110 4.65 0.50 -0.40
N ILE A 111 3.42 0.93 -0.17
CA ILE A 111 2.23 0.37 -0.82
C ILE A 111 2.32 0.56 -2.34
N ILE A 112 2.62 1.77 -2.82
CA ILE A 112 2.76 2.05 -4.25
C ILE A 112 3.88 1.20 -4.88
N LYS A 113 5.03 1.08 -4.20
CA LYS A 113 6.13 0.22 -4.68
C LYS A 113 5.69 -1.23 -4.87
N ILE A 114 4.91 -1.79 -3.94
CA ILE A 114 4.41 -3.17 -4.01
C ILE A 114 3.42 -3.33 -5.17
N ILE A 115 2.42 -2.47 -5.26
CA ILE A 115 1.36 -2.61 -6.28
C ILE A 115 1.85 -2.32 -7.70
N GLU A 116 2.90 -1.50 -7.87
CA GLU A 116 3.53 -1.23 -9.17
C GLU A 116 4.57 -2.29 -9.57
N SER A 117 4.96 -3.17 -8.64
CA SER A 117 5.98 -4.18 -8.90
C SER A 117 5.40 -5.41 -9.63
N ASN A 118 6.31 -6.24 -10.16
CA ASN A 118 5.96 -7.56 -10.69
C ASN A 118 5.91 -8.64 -9.60
N LEU A 119 5.98 -8.26 -8.31
CA LEU A 119 5.91 -9.19 -7.20
C LEU A 119 4.55 -9.89 -7.19
N ARG A 120 4.56 -11.22 -7.22
CA ARG A 120 3.35 -12.02 -7.10
C ARG A 120 3.01 -12.20 -5.63
N TYR A 121 1.83 -11.75 -5.23
CA TYR A 121 1.30 -11.92 -3.88
C TYR A 121 -0.20 -12.25 -3.92
N GLN A 122 -0.67 -12.94 -2.91
CA GLN A 122 -2.09 -13.28 -2.78
C GLN A 122 -2.88 -12.04 -2.32
N HIS A 123 -2.42 -11.40 -1.25
CA HIS A 123 -2.93 -10.12 -0.75
C HIS A 123 -1.92 -9.49 0.21
N CYS A 124 -2.13 -8.20 0.51
CA CYS A 124 -1.40 -7.51 1.57
C CYS A 124 -2.36 -7.14 2.70
N ILE A 125 -1.85 -7.15 3.94
CA ILE A 125 -2.55 -6.69 5.15
C ILE A 125 -1.68 -5.65 5.83
N PHE A 126 -2.07 -4.38 5.74
CA PHE A 126 -1.30 -3.28 6.28
C PHE A 126 -2.08 -2.46 7.28
N LEU A 127 -1.43 -2.11 8.39
CA LEU A 127 -1.92 -1.12 9.32
C LEU A 127 -1.28 0.23 8.97
N ILE A 128 -2.12 1.23 8.67
CA ILE A 128 -1.71 2.58 8.25
C ILE A 128 -2.57 3.63 8.91
N GLN A 129 -2.19 4.91 8.82
CA GLN A 129 -3.05 6.00 9.30
C GLN A 129 -4.41 5.99 8.62
N LYS A 130 -5.49 6.23 9.38
CA LYS A 130 -6.88 6.25 8.88
C LYS A 130 -7.08 7.23 7.72
N GLU A 131 -6.47 8.40 7.77
CA GLU A 131 -6.54 9.38 6.68
C GLU A 131 -5.96 8.82 5.37
N LEU A 132 -4.80 8.15 5.46
CA LEU A 132 -4.18 7.53 4.28
C LEU A 132 -5.03 6.37 3.76
N ALA A 133 -5.59 5.54 4.64
CA ALA A 133 -6.52 4.48 4.26
C ALA A 133 -7.71 5.04 3.47
N ASN A 134 -8.34 6.09 3.97
CA ASN A 134 -9.46 6.77 3.30
C ASN A 134 -9.07 7.30 1.91
N ARG A 135 -7.83 7.76 1.74
CA ARG A 135 -7.33 8.21 0.43
C ARG A 135 -7.12 7.06 -0.56
N PHE A 136 -6.77 5.87 -0.11
CA PHE A 136 -6.64 4.68 -0.97
C PHE A 136 -8.01 4.09 -1.36
N ILE A 137 -8.95 4.05 -0.42
CA ILE A 137 -10.25 3.34 -0.57
C ILE A 137 -11.26 4.15 -1.39
N ASN A 138 -11.04 5.45 -1.56
CA ASN A 138 -11.96 6.31 -2.30
C ASN A 138 -13.35 6.42 -1.64
N SER A 139 -13.39 6.71 -0.33
CA SER A 139 -14.61 6.67 0.47
C SER A 139 -15.68 7.71 0.11
N SER A 140 -15.30 8.85 -0.50
CA SER A 140 -16.25 9.90 -0.92
C SER A 140 -15.83 10.61 -2.21
N LYS A 141 -14.53 10.74 -2.47
CA LYS A 141 -13.95 11.40 -3.64
C LYS A 141 -12.66 10.73 -4.03
N SER A 142 -12.42 10.61 -5.33
CA SER A 142 -11.21 10.01 -5.86
C SER A 142 -9.98 10.81 -5.47
N SER A 143 -8.92 10.14 -5.10
CA SER A 143 -7.59 10.72 -4.94
C SER A 143 -6.68 10.20 -6.04
N LYS A 144 -5.57 10.89 -6.31
CA LYS A 144 -4.57 10.40 -7.26
C LYS A 144 -4.14 8.97 -6.93
N ILE A 145 -3.85 8.68 -5.65
CA ILE A 145 -3.38 7.36 -5.24
C ILE A 145 -4.48 6.30 -5.29
N SER A 146 -5.76 6.65 -5.07
CA SER A 146 -6.84 5.68 -5.22
C SER A 146 -7.05 5.27 -6.67
N ILE A 147 -7.06 6.23 -7.61
CA ILE A 147 -7.18 5.92 -9.04
C ILE A 147 -5.96 5.15 -9.53
N GLN A 148 -4.75 5.54 -9.11
CA GLN A 148 -3.52 4.83 -9.44
C GLN A 148 -3.53 3.38 -8.97
N SER A 149 -3.97 3.14 -7.74
CA SER A 149 -4.03 1.79 -7.15
C SER A 149 -5.08 0.90 -7.79
N GLN A 150 -6.23 1.45 -8.14
CA GLN A 150 -7.32 0.72 -8.81
C GLN A 150 -6.91 0.07 -10.12
N MET A 151 -5.82 0.54 -10.77
CA MET A 151 -5.29 -0.10 -11.96
C MET A 151 -4.76 -1.51 -11.69
N PHE A 152 -4.30 -1.80 -10.48
CA PHE A 152 -3.60 -3.04 -10.11
C PHE A 152 -4.33 -3.89 -9.08
N CYS A 153 -5.12 -3.27 -8.19
CA CYS A 153 -5.67 -3.95 -7.03
C CYS A 153 -6.97 -3.32 -6.51
N ASN A 154 -7.72 -4.11 -5.75
CA ASN A 154 -8.77 -3.62 -4.86
C ASN A 154 -8.19 -3.37 -3.47
N ILE A 155 -8.61 -2.27 -2.84
CA ILE A 155 -8.21 -1.92 -1.46
C ILE A 155 -9.47 -1.73 -0.62
N GLU A 156 -9.55 -2.44 0.49
CA GLU A 156 -10.67 -2.38 1.43
C GLU A 156 -10.20 -2.11 2.86
N ALA A 157 -10.99 -1.36 3.63
CA ALA A 157 -10.79 -1.20 5.06
C ALA A 157 -11.42 -2.39 5.79
N LEU A 158 -10.65 -2.99 6.70
CA LEU A 158 -11.16 -4.09 7.52
C LEU A 158 -11.71 -3.58 8.86
N PHE A 159 -10.90 -2.81 9.60
CA PHE A 159 -11.31 -2.17 10.86
C PHE A 159 -10.32 -1.11 11.31
N ASP A 160 -10.77 -0.24 12.21
CA ASP A 160 -9.96 0.79 12.84
C ASP A 160 -9.34 0.29 14.14
N ILE A 161 -8.15 0.84 14.47
CA ILE A 161 -7.43 0.62 15.72
C ILE A 161 -7.16 1.99 16.36
N PRO A 162 -7.57 2.20 17.62
CA PRO A 162 -7.39 3.47 18.30
C PRO A 162 -5.93 3.67 18.77
N PRO A 163 -5.50 4.92 19.03
CA PRO A 163 -4.15 5.23 19.44
C PRO A 163 -3.66 4.52 20.69
N GLU A 164 -4.56 4.24 21.63
CA GLU A 164 -4.27 3.61 22.93
C GLU A 164 -3.74 2.18 22.80
N ALA A 165 -3.98 1.53 21.64
CA ALA A 165 -3.46 0.21 21.34
C ALA A 165 -1.95 0.18 21.06
N PHE A 166 -1.30 1.36 20.95
CA PHE A 166 0.11 1.50 20.57
C PHE A 166 0.96 2.11 21.69
N ASP A 167 2.25 1.78 21.67
CA ASP A 167 3.29 2.39 22.50
C ASP A 167 4.51 2.81 21.63
N PRO A 168 4.81 4.12 21.53
CA PRO A 168 3.99 5.25 21.96
C PRO A 168 2.69 5.38 21.17
N ALA A 169 1.67 5.96 21.81
CA ALA A 169 0.39 6.22 21.16
C ALA A 169 0.55 7.26 20.03
N PRO A 170 0.10 6.96 18.79
CA PRO A 170 0.04 7.95 17.72
C PRO A 170 -1.02 9.01 18.00
N LYS A 171 -1.00 10.10 17.22
CA LYS A 171 -1.99 11.19 17.38
C LYS A 171 -3.34 10.91 16.69
N VAL A 172 -3.40 9.86 15.86
CA VAL A 172 -4.54 9.57 14.99
C VAL A 172 -4.84 8.07 15.01
N ASN A 173 -6.07 7.72 14.70
CA ASN A 173 -6.46 6.32 14.51
C ASN A 173 -5.70 5.71 13.35
N SER A 174 -5.49 4.41 13.43
CA SER A 174 -5.01 3.57 12.34
C SER A 174 -6.14 2.75 11.76
N THR A 175 -6.01 2.32 10.52
CA THR A 175 -6.95 1.42 9.84
C THR A 175 -6.18 0.25 9.27
N LEU A 176 -6.66 -0.96 9.53
CA LEU A 176 -6.18 -2.15 8.84
C LEU A 176 -6.82 -2.20 7.47
N ILE A 177 -6.00 -2.27 6.43
CA ILE A 177 -6.45 -2.41 5.04
C ILE A 177 -6.03 -3.75 4.47
N LYS A 178 -6.84 -4.27 3.54
CA LYS A 178 -6.48 -5.41 2.69
C LYS A 178 -6.34 -4.95 1.25
N ILE A 179 -5.27 -5.38 0.60
CA ILE A 179 -4.96 -5.09 -0.80
C ILE A 179 -4.97 -6.41 -1.56
N THR A 180 -5.86 -6.56 -2.52
CA THR A 180 -5.98 -7.77 -3.33
C THR A 180 -5.69 -7.45 -4.80
N PRO A 181 -4.63 -8.02 -5.41
CA PRO A 181 -4.29 -7.76 -6.80
C PRO A 181 -5.37 -8.31 -7.75
N HIS A 182 -5.47 -7.71 -8.93
CA HIS A 182 -6.37 -8.16 -9.99
C HIS A 182 -5.79 -7.84 -11.39
N ASP A 183 -6.32 -8.53 -12.39
CA ASP A 183 -5.96 -8.33 -13.81
C ASP A 183 -7.01 -7.54 -14.61
N LYS A 184 -7.97 -6.88 -13.92
CA LYS A 184 -9.12 -6.21 -14.54
C LYS A 184 -8.73 -5.22 -15.64
N TYR A 185 -7.63 -4.50 -15.43
CA TYR A 185 -7.16 -3.44 -16.33
C TYR A 185 -5.83 -3.77 -17.02
N LYS A 186 -5.50 -5.07 -17.11
CA LYS A 186 -4.23 -5.57 -17.69
C LYS A 186 -3.93 -4.99 -19.07
N LYS A 187 -4.96 -4.75 -19.91
CA LYS A 187 -4.81 -4.16 -21.25
C LYS A 187 -4.21 -2.75 -21.25
N TYR A 188 -4.30 -2.01 -20.12
CA TYR A 188 -3.76 -0.66 -19.98
C TYR A 188 -2.40 -0.61 -19.29
N ILE A 189 -1.84 -1.75 -18.84
CA ILE A 189 -0.57 -1.78 -18.10
C ILE A 189 0.61 -1.25 -18.93
N GLN A 190 0.62 -1.54 -20.24
CA GLN A 190 1.67 -1.02 -21.12
C GLN A 190 1.66 0.51 -21.21
N SER A 191 0.49 1.11 -21.07
CA SER A 191 0.27 2.57 -21.08
C SER A 191 0.40 3.21 -19.68
N TYR A 192 0.89 2.48 -18.68
CA TYR A 192 0.92 2.97 -17.30
C TYR A 192 1.75 4.25 -17.12
N SER A 193 2.83 4.41 -17.86
CA SER A 193 3.63 5.64 -17.83
C SER A 193 2.81 6.87 -18.27
N SER A 194 2.05 6.74 -19.37
CA SER A 194 1.13 7.77 -19.85
C SER A 194 0.01 8.03 -18.83
N PHE A 195 -0.56 6.97 -18.27
CA PHE A 195 -1.59 7.06 -17.23
C PHE A 195 -1.11 7.83 -16.00
N LYS A 196 0.08 7.53 -15.48
CA LYS A 196 0.71 8.29 -14.37
C LYS A 196 0.89 9.76 -14.70
N LYS A 197 1.32 10.07 -15.93
CA LYS A 197 1.49 11.44 -16.40
C LYS A 197 0.16 12.19 -16.42
N ILE A 198 -0.91 11.58 -16.92
CA ILE A 198 -2.26 12.13 -16.94
C ILE A 198 -2.74 12.41 -15.51
N LEU A 199 -2.63 11.43 -14.61
CA LEU A 199 -3.00 11.62 -13.20
C LEU A 199 -2.23 12.78 -12.55
N ASN A 200 -0.93 12.89 -12.80
CA ASN A 200 -0.13 14.00 -12.29
C ASN A 200 -0.67 15.35 -12.76
N ILE A 201 -1.00 15.48 -14.04
CA ILE A 201 -1.54 16.71 -14.61
C ILE A 201 -2.91 17.04 -14.02
N CYS A 202 -3.81 16.05 -13.97
CA CYS A 202 -5.17 16.24 -13.48
C CYS A 202 -5.22 16.61 -11.99
N PHE A 203 -4.36 16.01 -11.16
CA PHE A 203 -4.31 16.26 -9.71
C PHE A 203 -3.33 17.37 -9.28
N THR A 204 -2.65 18.06 -10.22
CA THR A 204 -1.80 19.22 -9.88
C THR A 204 -2.61 20.34 -9.24
N ASN A 205 -3.85 20.57 -9.74
CA ASN A 205 -4.75 21.59 -9.21
C ASN A 205 -6.15 20.99 -8.97
N PRO A 206 -6.35 20.14 -7.94
CA PRO A 206 -7.55 19.34 -7.78
C PRO A 206 -8.84 20.15 -7.58
N ARG A 207 -8.74 21.43 -7.20
CA ARG A 207 -9.89 22.34 -7.05
C ARG A 207 -10.37 22.97 -8.36
N LYS A 208 -9.59 22.88 -9.46
CA LYS A 208 -9.99 23.38 -10.78
C LYS A 208 -10.79 22.32 -11.53
N LYS A 209 -11.59 22.80 -12.52
CA LYS A 209 -12.29 21.91 -13.45
C LYS A 209 -11.29 21.06 -14.23
N ILE A 210 -11.66 19.81 -14.55
CA ILE A 210 -10.80 18.89 -15.29
C ILE A 210 -10.46 19.43 -16.67
N SER A 211 -11.37 20.16 -17.33
CA SER A 211 -11.14 20.83 -18.61
C SER A 211 -9.90 21.73 -18.62
N THR A 212 -9.53 22.31 -17.47
CA THR A 212 -8.30 23.12 -17.36
C THR A 212 -7.04 22.26 -17.43
N ALA A 213 -7.07 21.06 -16.85
CA ALA A 213 -5.95 20.11 -16.93
C ALA A 213 -5.82 19.50 -18.32
N LEU A 214 -6.95 19.16 -18.95
CA LEU A 214 -7.03 18.53 -20.28
C LEU A 214 -6.47 19.44 -21.39
N LYS A 215 -6.60 20.77 -21.27
CA LYS A 215 -5.96 21.71 -22.18
C LYS A 215 -4.44 21.55 -22.24
N ASN A 216 -3.81 21.12 -21.16
CA ASN A 216 -2.34 20.95 -21.10
C ASN A 216 -1.85 19.69 -21.83
N ILE A 217 -2.76 18.77 -22.17
CA ILE A 217 -2.43 17.52 -22.88
C ILE A 217 -3.07 17.46 -24.27
N ASN A 218 -3.72 18.55 -24.71
CA ASN A 218 -4.25 18.76 -26.05
C ASN A 218 -5.21 17.67 -26.57
N VAL A 219 -6.03 17.05 -25.67
CA VAL A 219 -7.01 16.04 -26.04
C VAL A 219 -8.34 16.65 -26.51
N ASP A 220 -9.02 15.98 -27.41
CA ASP A 220 -10.37 16.39 -27.87
C ASP A 220 -11.40 16.05 -26.78
N THR A 221 -11.88 17.09 -26.10
CA THR A 221 -12.83 16.96 -25.01
C THR A 221 -14.27 16.68 -25.43
N SER A 222 -14.59 16.76 -26.73
CA SER A 222 -15.95 16.53 -27.24
C SER A 222 -16.38 15.05 -27.22
N GLN A 223 -15.42 14.14 -27.08
CA GLN A 223 -15.63 12.71 -27.18
C GLN A 223 -15.72 12.00 -25.80
N PHE A 224 -15.60 12.73 -24.70
CA PHE A 224 -15.67 12.12 -23.36
C PHE A 224 -17.12 11.89 -22.93
N SER A 225 -17.36 10.75 -22.27
CA SER A 225 -18.66 10.39 -21.71
C SER A 225 -18.98 11.11 -20.40
N PHE A 226 -17.98 11.71 -19.76
CA PHE A 226 -18.10 12.43 -18.47
C PHE A 226 -18.16 13.96 -18.67
N ASP A 227 -18.67 14.68 -17.64
CA ASP A 227 -18.73 16.14 -17.65
C ASP A 227 -17.33 16.76 -17.43
N ILE A 228 -16.79 17.44 -18.45
CA ILE A 228 -15.52 18.15 -18.37
C ILE A 228 -15.51 19.36 -17.43
N ASN A 229 -16.66 19.76 -16.88
CA ASN A 229 -16.77 20.80 -15.85
C ASN A 229 -16.60 20.27 -14.44
N CYS A 230 -16.61 18.94 -14.22
CA CYS A 230 -16.30 18.32 -12.94
C CYS A 230 -14.82 18.53 -12.56
N ARG A 231 -14.47 18.11 -11.35
CA ARG A 231 -13.09 18.12 -10.86
C ARG A 231 -12.45 16.74 -11.01
N ALA A 232 -11.11 16.68 -10.97
CA ALA A 232 -10.38 15.42 -11.05
C ALA A 232 -10.81 14.40 -9.99
N GLU A 233 -11.17 14.83 -8.78
CA GLU A 233 -11.63 13.99 -7.69
C GLU A 233 -13.03 13.39 -7.87
N GLU A 234 -13.80 13.87 -8.85
CA GLU A 234 -15.16 13.43 -9.15
C GLU A 234 -15.19 12.37 -10.27
N LEU A 235 -14.05 12.16 -10.96
CA LEU A 235 -13.90 11.16 -12.00
C LEU A 235 -13.58 9.76 -11.43
N GLU A 236 -14.06 8.74 -12.15
CA GLU A 236 -13.75 7.34 -11.90
C GLU A 236 -12.58 6.86 -12.78
N ILE A 237 -12.06 5.69 -12.51
CA ILE A 237 -10.92 5.13 -13.26
C ILE A 237 -11.22 4.96 -14.75
N ASN A 238 -12.46 4.63 -15.12
CA ASN A 238 -12.84 4.46 -16.53
C ASN A 238 -12.79 5.79 -17.29
N ASP A 239 -13.14 6.92 -16.65
CA ASP A 239 -13.03 8.25 -17.24
C ASP A 239 -11.55 8.60 -17.54
N TYR A 240 -10.65 8.21 -16.64
CA TYR A 240 -9.21 8.36 -16.87
C TYR A 240 -8.69 7.46 -17.99
N PHE A 241 -9.32 6.30 -18.24
CA PHE A 241 -8.96 5.49 -19.41
C PHE A 241 -9.47 6.10 -20.72
N GLU A 242 -10.60 6.80 -20.74
CA GLU A 242 -11.00 7.56 -21.90
C GLU A 242 -9.97 8.66 -22.22
N ILE A 243 -9.50 9.40 -21.20
CA ILE A 243 -8.44 10.39 -21.37
C ILE A 243 -7.15 9.73 -21.88
N LEU A 244 -6.78 8.58 -21.36
CA LEU A 244 -5.58 7.84 -21.77
C LEU A 244 -5.61 7.44 -23.23
N VAL A 245 -6.73 6.87 -23.69
CA VAL A 245 -6.91 6.46 -25.11
C VAL A 245 -6.79 7.65 -26.04
N GLN A 246 -7.43 8.77 -25.72
CA GLN A 246 -7.33 10.01 -26.49
C GLN A 246 -5.90 10.59 -26.49
N TYR A 247 -5.22 10.55 -25.36
CA TYR A 247 -3.86 11.04 -25.23
C TYR A 247 -2.88 10.20 -26.08
N GLU A 248 -2.99 8.88 -26.05
CA GLU A 248 -2.10 7.98 -26.79
C GLU A 248 -2.36 7.97 -28.29
N SER A 249 -3.58 8.28 -28.75
CA SER A 249 -3.88 8.42 -30.17
C SER A 249 -3.20 9.60 -30.85
N GLN A 250 -2.57 10.50 -30.07
CA GLN A 250 -1.90 11.70 -30.54
C GLN A 250 -0.37 11.60 -30.55
N ILE A 251 0.17 10.51 -29.98
CA ILE A 251 1.61 10.22 -29.89
C ILE A 251 2.00 9.20 -30.95
#